data_897c63929dbdefa03692a20c66d86ca9
#
_entry.id   897c63929dbdefa03692a20c66d86ca9
#
_cell.length_a   1.000
_cell.length_b   1.000
_cell.length_c   1.000
_cell.angle_alpha   90.00
_cell.angle_beta   90.00
_cell.angle_gamma   90.00
#
_symmetry.space_group_name_H-M   'P 1'
#
loop_
_entity.id
_entity.type
_entity.pdbx_description
1 polymer ?
#
loop_
_entity_poly.entity_id
_entity_poly.type
_entity_poly.pdbx_seq_one_letter_code
_entity_poly.pdbx_strand_id
1 'polypeptide(L)'
;MKRIFVELPIFQKRWKELGLNDEDLRKLQVELLADPKVGDVMQKTGGVRKMRFAFEHRGKSGSIRVIYVDFEVYEKIFLLTAYAKNKQENLTDAERNEIKQLIQVLENQLEENSKKKRK
;
A
#
# COMPACT_ATOMS: atom_id res chain seq x y z
N MET A 1 14.07 7.94 7.86
CA MET A 1 12.77 7.52 8.41
C MET A 1 12.68 6.00 8.40
N LYS A 2 12.21 5.41 9.47
CA LYS A 2 12.16 3.96 9.62
C LYS A 2 10.75 3.44 9.37
N ARG A 3 10.62 2.42 8.53
CA ARG A 3 9.36 1.72 8.28
C ARG A 3 9.63 0.26 7.96
N ILE A 4 8.73 -0.60 8.40
CA ILE A 4 8.69 -1.99 8.00
C ILE A 4 7.57 -2.12 6.97
N PHE A 5 7.87 -2.69 5.80
CA PHE A 5 6.87 -2.90 4.76
C PHE A 5 6.23 -4.27 4.93
N VAL A 6 4.90 -4.29 4.90
CA VAL A 6 4.12 -5.52 4.95
C VAL A 6 3.30 -5.61 3.67
N GLU A 7 3.56 -6.64 2.87
CA GLU A 7 2.84 -6.86 1.63
C GLU A 7 1.70 -7.84 1.87
N LEU A 8 0.47 -7.42 1.56
CA LEU A 8 -0.65 -8.35 1.61
C LEU A 8 -0.58 -9.31 0.42
N PRO A 9 -1.09 -10.53 0.56
CA PRO A 9 -1.07 -11.50 -0.55
C PRO A 9 -1.66 -10.97 -1.85
N ILE A 10 -2.74 -10.18 -1.77
CA ILE A 10 -3.35 -9.60 -2.96
C ILE A 10 -2.42 -8.58 -3.62
N PHE A 11 -1.65 -7.82 -2.83
CA PHE A 11 -0.65 -6.91 -3.39
C PHE A 11 0.41 -7.68 -4.15
N GLN A 12 0.95 -8.74 -3.57
CA GLN A 12 1.98 -9.56 -4.19
C GLN A 12 1.50 -10.16 -5.52
N LYS A 13 0.27 -10.65 -5.52
CA LYS A 13 -0.35 -11.21 -6.71
C LYS A 13 -0.49 -10.17 -7.82
N ARG A 14 -1.04 -9.00 -7.48
CA ARG A 14 -1.23 -7.91 -8.44
C ARG A 14 0.09 -7.38 -8.98
N TRP A 15 1.08 -7.22 -8.11
CA TRP A 15 2.40 -6.76 -8.51
C TRP A 15 2.99 -7.66 -9.59
N LYS A 16 2.92 -8.96 -9.37
CA LYS A 16 3.42 -9.95 -10.31
C LYS A 16 2.62 -9.94 -11.63
N GLU A 17 1.31 -9.87 -11.54
CA GLU A 17 0.44 -9.81 -12.72
C GLU A 17 0.71 -8.58 -13.58
N LEU A 18 1.13 -7.48 -12.96
CA LEU A 18 1.48 -6.24 -13.66
C LEU A 18 2.86 -6.32 -14.32
N GLY A 19 3.57 -7.42 -14.15
CA GLY A 19 4.90 -7.60 -14.74
C GLY A 19 6.01 -6.89 -14.00
N LEU A 20 5.76 -6.51 -12.76
CA LEU A 20 6.74 -5.81 -11.93
C LEU A 20 7.55 -6.81 -11.11
N ASN A 21 8.80 -6.47 -10.85
CA ASN A 21 9.74 -7.36 -10.17
C ASN A 21 10.20 -6.78 -8.82
N ASP A 22 11.15 -7.47 -8.18
CA ASP A 22 11.66 -7.07 -6.86
C ASP A 22 12.44 -5.76 -6.92
N GLU A 23 13.09 -5.47 -8.03
CA GLU A 23 13.78 -4.21 -8.20
C GLU A 23 12.80 -3.04 -8.26
N ASP A 24 11.69 -3.23 -8.97
CA ASP A 24 10.60 -2.24 -9.00
C ASP A 24 10.02 -2.03 -7.60
N LEU A 25 9.84 -3.12 -6.86
CA LEU A 25 9.33 -3.06 -5.50
C LEU A 25 10.27 -2.26 -4.59
N ARG A 26 11.57 -2.45 -4.75
CA ARG A 26 12.56 -1.69 -3.98
C ARG A 26 12.46 -0.19 -4.28
N LYS A 27 12.27 0.17 -5.55
CA LYS A 27 12.09 1.56 -5.93
C LYS A 27 10.84 2.17 -5.30
N LEU A 28 9.76 1.41 -5.26
CA LEU A 28 8.54 1.83 -4.59
C LEU A 28 8.78 2.07 -3.09
N GLN A 29 9.48 1.15 -2.44
CA GLN A 29 9.80 1.26 -1.02
C GLN A 29 10.65 2.49 -0.73
N VAL A 30 11.65 2.75 -1.56
CA VAL A 30 12.51 3.94 -1.42
C VAL A 30 11.68 5.22 -1.54
N GLU A 31 10.76 5.27 -2.49
CA GLU A 31 9.89 6.42 -2.68
C GLU A 31 8.98 6.64 -1.46
N LEU A 32 8.41 5.57 -0.92
CA LEU A 32 7.57 5.66 0.27
C LEU A 32 8.35 6.00 1.53
N LEU A 33 9.61 5.55 1.65
CA LEU A 33 10.45 5.91 2.79
C LEU A 33 10.81 7.39 2.75
N ALA A 34 10.99 7.96 1.55
CA ALA A 34 11.26 9.38 1.40
C ALA A 34 10.06 10.22 1.82
N ASP A 35 8.86 9.77 1.51
CA ASP A 35 7.62 10.47 1.90
C ASP A 35 6.47 9.47 2.02
N PRO A 36 6.22 8.95 3.24
CA PRO A 36 5.12 8.00 3.43
C PRO A 36 3.73 8.57 3.15
N LYS A 37 3.62 9.89 3.09
CA LYS A 37 2.36 10.59 2.83
C LYS A 37 2.25 11.11 1.40
N VAL A 38 3.07 10.59 0.51
CA VAL A 38 3.08 11.02 -0.90
C VAL A 38 1.74 10.76 -1.59
N GLY A 39 1.08 9.67 -1.27
CA GLY A 39 -0.23 9.35 -1.85
C GLY A 39 -1.35 10.17 -1.22
N ASP A 40 -2.40 10.42 -2.02
CA ASP A 40 -3.58 11.13 -1.55
C ASP A 40 -4.44 10.23 -0.68
N VAL A 41 -4.97 10.79 0.42
CA VAL A 41 -5.88 10.05 1.29
C VAL A 41 -7.18 9.76 0.56
N MET A 42 -7.61 8.51 0.61
CA MET A 42 -8.87 8.08 0.02
C MET A 42 -9.98 8.24 1.07
N GLN A 43 -11.06 8.92 0.67
CA GLN A 43 -12.18 9.14 1.57
C GLN A 43 -12.85 7.84 1.97
N LYS A 44 -13.34 7.78 3.21
CA LYS A 44 -14.10 6.64 3.75
C LYS A 44 -13.33 5.33 3.81
N THR A 45 -12.00 5.41 4.00
CA THR A 45 -11.15 4.21 4.05
C THR A 45 -10.38 4.07 5.37
N GLY A 46 -10.45 5.05 6.25
CA GLY A 46 -9.69 5.00 7.51
C GLY A 46 -8.23 5.39 7.37
N GLY A 47 -7.90 6.20 6.37
CA GLY A 47 -6.54 6.73 6.19
C GLY A 47 -5.72 6.03 5.11
N VAL A 48 -6.36 5.22 4.29
CA VAL A 48 -5.70 4.57 3.15
C VAL A 48 -5.34 5.61 2.10
N ARG A 49 -4.18 5.45 1.49
CA ARG A 49 -3.66 6.36 0.48
C ARG A 49 -3.52 5.67 -0.87
N LYS A 50 -3.64 6.48 -1.91
CA LYS A 50 -3.46 6.06 -3.30
C LYS A 50 -2.34 6.89 -3.91
N MET A 51 -1.33 6.23 -4.46
CA MET A 51 -0.24 6.92 -5.13
C MET A 51 -0.05 6.40 -6.55
N ARG A 52 0.51 7.25 -7.39
CA ARG A 52 0.95 6.86 -8.72
C ARG A 52 2.40 6.41 -8.61
N PHE A 53 2.68 5.20 -9.07
CA PHE A 53 4.04 4.69 -9.15
C PHE A 53 4.43 4.56 -10.61
N ALA A 54 5.44 5.32 -11.03
CA ALA A 54 5.97 5.25 -12.39
C ALA A 54 7.12 4.25 -12.43
N PHE A 55 7.16 3.44 -13.49
CA PHE A 55 8.22 2.45 -13.66
C PHE A 55 8.74 2.48 -15.09
N GLU A 56 9.97 2.01 -15.25
CA GLU A 56 10.59 1.89 -16.56
C GLU A 56 11.56 0.70 -16.53
N HIS A 57 11.33 -0.27 -17.40
CA HIS A 57 12.27 -1.36 -17.60
C HIS A 57 12.05 -2.03 -18.96
N ARG A 58 13.11 -2.57 -19.53
CA ARG A 58 13.11 -3.23 -20.85
C ARG A 58 12.54 -2.34 -21.95
N GLY A 59 12.85 -1.04 -21.92
CA GLY A 59 12.37 -0.09 -22.91
C GLY A 59 10.89 0.24 -22.78
N LYS A 60 10.21 -0.26 -21.76
CA LYS A 60 8.81 0.05 -21.49
C LYS A 60 8.71 0.96 -20.29
N SER A 61 7.84 1.96 -20.39
CA SER A 61 7.54 2.85 -19.28
C SER A 61 6.03 2.85 -19.06
N GLY A 62 5.64 3.10 -17.84
CA GLY A 62 4.24 3.16 -17.48
C GLY A 62 4.04 3.59 -16.06
N SER A 63 2.80 3.59 -15.63
CA SER A 63 2.48 3.87 -14.24
C SER A 63 1.31 3.02 -13.78
N ILE A 64 1.30 2.79 -12.49
CA ILE A 64 0.23 2.06 -11.82
C ILE A 64 -0.24 2.86 -10.62
N ARG A 65 -1.33 2.44 -10.04
CA ARG A 65 -1.81 2.96 -8.76
C ARG A 65 -1.50 1.95 -7.67
N VAL A 66 -0.89 2.42 -6.58
CA VAL A 66 -0.60 1.60 -5.41
C VAL A 66 -1.46 2.10 -4.27
N ILE A 67 -2.15 1.17 -3.64
CA ILE A 67 -3.00 1.45 -2.48
C ILE A 67 -2.27 0.95 -1.25
N TYR A 68 -2.06 1.84 -0.29
CA TYR A 68 -1.27 1.53 0.90
C TYR A 68 -1.78 2.32 2.11
N VAL A 69 -1.34 1.93 3.29
CA VAL A 69 -1.62 2.68 4.51
C VAL A 69 -0.33 2.80 5.32
N ASP A 70 -0.07 4.00 5.83
CA ASP A 70 1.06 4.27 6.70
C ASP A 70 0.59 4.32 8.16
N PHE A 71 0.86 3.26 8.89
CA PHE A 71 0.63 3.24 10.34
C PHE A 71 1.87 3.80 11.03
N GLU A 72 1.95 5.12 11.05
CA GLU A 72 3.12 5.85 11.55
C GLU A 72 3.51 5.47 12.98
N VAL A 73 2.51 5.34 13.86
CA VAL A 73 2.73 5.00 15.26
C VAL A 73 3.42 3.65 15.42
N TYR A 74 3.15 2.72 14.51
CA TYR A 74 3.74 1.37 14.54
C TYR A 74 4.93 1.23 13.61
N GLU A 75 5.30 2.30 12.92
CA GLU A 75 6.40 2.32 11.93
C GLU A 75 6.22 1.26 10.84
N LYS A 76 4.99 1.06 10.38
CA LYS A 76 4.67 0.05 9.37
C LYS A 76 3.87 0.65 8.22
N ILE A 77 4.27 0.27 7.00
CA ILE A 77 3.49 0.58 5.80
C ILE A 77 2.96 -0.74 5.26
N PHE A 78 1.64 -0.82 5.13
CA PHE A 78 0.99 -1.98 4.54
C PHE A 78 0.69 -1.69 3.07
N LEU A 79 1.25 -2.50 2.19
CA LEU A 79 0.98 -2.44 0.76
C LEU A 79 -0.24 -3.33 0.51
N LEU A 80 -1.38 -2.72 0.17
CA LEU A 80 -2.67 -3.40 0.15
C LEU A 80 -2.98 -4.01 -1.21
N THR A 81 -2.85 -3.24 -2.27
CA THR A 81 -3.09 -3.72 -3.63
C THR A 81 -2.49 -2.75 -4.65
N ALA A 82 -2.50 -3.14 -5.91
CA ALA A 82 -2.03 -2.30 -7.01
C ALA A 82 -2.85 -2.62 -8.25
N TYR A 83 -3.02 -1.63 -9.13
CA TYR A 83 -3.76 -1.83 -10.36
C TYR A 83 -3.31 -0.84 -11.45
N ALA A 84 -3.53 -1.21 -12.71
CA ALA A 84 -3.26 -0.32 -13.83
C ALA A 84 -4.46 0.62 -14.02
N LYS A 85 -4.18 1.91 -14.19
CA LYS A 85 -5.22 2.93 -14.33
C LYS A 85 -6.18 2.66 -15.50
N ASN A 86 -5.66 2.09 -16.59
CA ASN A 86 -6.48 1.82 -17.76
C ASN A 86 -7.52 0.72 -17.55
N LYS A 87 -7.39 -0.07 -16.48
CA LYS A 87 -8.35 -1.13 -16.16
C LYS A 87 -9.29 -0.76 -15.03
N GLN A 88 -8.89 0.21 -14.21
CA GLN A 88 -9.71 0.64 -13.07
C GLN A 88 -9.28 2.06 -12.68
N GLU A 89 -10.22 3.00 -12.73
CA GLU A 89 -9.89 4.38 -12.35
C GLU A 89 -9.90 4.60 -10.85
N ASN A 90 -10.87 4.02 -10.17
CA ASN A 90 -11.04 4.19 -8.73
C ASN A 90 -11.56 2.92 -8.10
N LEU A 91 -11.40 2.81 -6.79
CA LEU A 91 -12.02 1.73 -6.03
C LEU A 91 -13.53 1.97 -5.98
N THR A 92 -14.30 0.89 -6.03
CA THR A 92 -15.74 0.95 -5.83
C THR A 92 -16.05 1.23 -4.36
N ASP A 93 -17.28 1.61 -4.05
CA ASP A 93 -17.69 1.81 -2.66
C ASP A 93 -17.59 0.51 -1.86
N ALA A 94 -17.91 -0.61 -2.49
CA ALA A 94 -17.77 -1.92 -1.84
C ALA A 94 -16.31 -2.21 -1.48
N GLU A 95 -15.39 -1.95 -2.42
CA GLU A 95 -13.96 -2.12 -2.18
C GLU A 95 -13.46 -1.21 -1.07
N ARG A 96 -13.93 0.04 -1.03
CA ARG A 96 -13.56 0.99 0.03
C ARG A 96 -14.03 0.50 1.39
N ASN A 97 -15.24 -0.04 1.47
CA ASN A 97 -15.77 -0.59 2.72
C ASN A 97 -14.96 -1.79 3.19
N GLU A 98 -14.59 -2.69 2.27
CA GLU A 98 -13.76 -3.85 2.62
C GLU A 98 -12.39 -3.41 3.14
N ILE A 99 -11.79 -2.42 2.48
CA ILE A 99 -10.50 -1.87 2.90
C ILE A 99 -10.63 -1.24 4.29
N LYS A 100 -11.69 -0.47 4.52
CA LYS A 100 -11.93 0.16 5.83
C LYS A 100 -12.05 -0.88 6.93
N GLN A 101 -12.76 -1.97 6.69
CA GLN A 101 -12.89 -3.07 7.65
C GLN A 101 -11.54 -3.74 7.88
N LEU A 102 -10.77 -3.98 6.83
CA LEU A 102 -9.43 -4.55 6.93
C LEU A 102 -8.51 -3.66 7.77
N ILE A 103 -8.54 -2.35 7.53
CA ILE A 103 -7.73 -1.38 8.27
C ILE A 103 -8.08 -1.46 9.77
N GLN A 104 -9.36 -1.56 10.09
CA GLN A 104 -9.79 -1.68 11.49
C GLN A 104 -9.22 -2.93 12.14
N VAL A 105 -9.25 -4.06 11.42
CA VAL A 105 -8.68 -5.32 11.91
C VAL A 105 -7.18 -5.19 12.13
N LEU A 106 -6.47 -4.60 11.16
CA LEU A 106 -5.02 -4.41 11.24
C LEU A 106 -4.64 -3.51 12.43
N GLU A 107 -5.36 -2.41 12.61
CA GLU A 107 -5.12 -1.51 13.74
C GLU A 107 -5.32 -2.22 15.06
N ASN A 108 -6.38 -3.01 15.19
CA ASN A 108 -6.65 -3.77 16.41
C ASN A 108 -5.53 -4.77 16.69
N GLN A 109 -5.04 -5.47 15.67
CA GLN A 109 -3.94 -6.42 15.82
C GLN A 109 -2.65 -5.73 16.24
N LEU A 110 -2.35 -4.59 15.64
CA LEU A 110 -1.15 -3.83 15.97
C LEU A 110 -1.22 -3.31 17.42
N GLU A 111 -2.38 -2.85 17.85
CA GLU A 111 -2.59 -2.39 19.21
C GLU A 111 -2.42 -3.54 20.20
N GLU A 112 -2.98 -4.71 19.91
CA GLU A 112 -2.84 -5.90 20.74
C GLU A 112 -1.37 -6.33 20.86
N ASN A 113 -0.66 -6.38 19.75
CA ASN A 113 0.75 -6.76 19.73
C ASN A 113 1.60 -5.76 20.50
N SER A 114 1.29 -4.48 20.41
CA SER A 114 1.98 -3.43 21.16
C SER A 114 1.78 -3.61 22.67
N LYS A 115 0.57 -3.93 23.11
CA LYS A 115 0.27 -4.18 24.52
C LYS A 115 1.03 -5.39 25.04
N LYS A 116 1.11 -6.46 24.25
CA LYS A 116 1.85 -7.67 24.65
C LYS A 116 3.34 -7.42 24.84
N LYS A 117 3.92 -6.53 24.05
CA LYS A 117 5.33 -6.19 24.14
C LYS A 117 5.69 -5.32 25.34
N ARG A 118 4.69 -4.72 25.97
CA ARG A 118 4.89 -3.82 27.10
C ARG A 118 4.99 -4.52 28.46
N LYS A 119 4.90 -5.81 28.50
CA LYS A 119 5.04 -6.57 29.76
C LYS A 119 6.47 -6.62 30.22
#